data_b7a78e960a2088990451a21a0cbfb399
#
_entry.id   b7a78e960a2088990451a21a0cbfb399
#
_cell.length_a   1.000
_cell.length_b   1.000
_cell.length_c   1.000
_cell.angle_alpha   90.00
_cell.angle_beta   90.00
_cell.angle_gamma   90.00
#
_symmetry.space_group_name_H-M   'P 1'
#
loop_
_entity.id
_entity.type
_entity.pdbx_description
1 polymer ?
#
loop_
_entity_poly.entity_id
_entity_poly.type
_entity_poly.pdbx_seq_one_letter_code
_entity_poly.pdbx_strand_id
1 'polypeptide(L)'
;MSKAYVSAHQLVAGRYRLLETVHRESNRVCWYGEDVEAGRPCLLTQVGLPGEPDGDAARRTVGRIMRTSETMGRLCPGRVATVVDAVAEEGALWTVTEWLGGTPLGELLAEHGSLNYVRAARIGLELLDLLEAAHGEGITHGELSPGQILVREEGPVVVAGFGLAGATLAPRLTALSYASPEQARDERIGPAADLWALGAILYTMVEGRPPFRERDRPEATLKSVDRLPLRTPLRAGPLTQVVQGLLRKNGRERLTRPVVRQALTRVVNEDADAALPPAPVPRLRRAYATALHVTDPGWSRRTMIAGTALAVVTVTVAVLAVTRDLPGTDTAASDGERRPPASAGTPDPNRPSTPAPTPTAPAPSTPAEPPTGVSPSPSAPTVPPGFSTYRSPEGFSVALPQGWKPLSTTRASGLAYRVVLGAPGDARTLAVTYSARVGPDPVAVWRDDVEPGLRRTAEDYRRLGDIRATTYQGQAAADMEWLADVDGSRVRTLGRGFLIGGGRGYSLRWTTPAEVWDDADNRQALEAFFRTFRPAGA
;
A
#
# COMPACT_ATOMS: atom_id res chain seq x y z
N MET A 1 -10.12 2.26 24.30
CA MET A 1 -9.95 0.85 23.93
C MET A 1 -8.48 0.67 23.55
N SER A 2 -7.75 -0.07 24.36
CA SER A 2 -6.32 -0.34 24.16
C SER A 2 -6.16 -1.22 22.91
N LYS A 3 -5.50 -0.72 21.86
CA LYS A 3 -5.05 -1.55 20.74
C LYS A 3 -3.87 -2.37 21.25
N ALA A 4 -4.07 -3.66 21.49
CA ALA A 4 -2.96 -4.57 21.73
C ALA A 4 -2.07 -4.56 20.47
N TYR A 5 -0.89 -3.97 20.59
CA TYR A 5 0.17 -4.08 19.58
C TYR A 5 0.78 -5.47 19.72
N VAL A 6 0.43 -6.37 18.82
CA VAL A 6 1.09 -7.68 18.73
C VAL A 6 2.48 -7.45 18.15
N SER A 7 3.51 -7.82 18.91
CA SER A 7 4.91 -7.74 18.48
C SER A 7 5.20 -8.79 17.39
N ALA A 8 5.98 -8.44 16.37
CA ALA A 8 6.36 -9.32 15.26
C ALA A 8 7.20 -10.57 15.66
N HIS A 9 7.27 -10.91 16.94
CA HIS A 9 7.95 -12.10 17.46
C HIS A 9 7.08 -12.90 18.44
N GLN A 10 5.82 -12.50 18.60
CA GLN A 10 4.89 -13.21 19.45
C GLN A 10 4.43 -14.49 18.76
N LEU A 11 4.40 -15.59 19.51
CA LEU A 11 3.82 -16.85 19.07
C LEU A 11 2.32 -16.85 19.40
N VAL A 12 1.47 -16.94 18.40
CA VAL A 12 0.05 -17.21 18.55
C VAL A 12 -0.12 -18.69 18.90
N ALA A 13 -0.90 -18.98 19.93
CA ALA A 13 -1.08 -20.34 20.49
C ALA A 13 0.24 -21.06 20.84
N GLY A 14 1.31 -20.32 21.14
CA GLY A 14 2.63 -20.89 21.37
C GLY A 14 3.28 -21.57 20.16
N ARG A 15 2.65 -21.57 19.00
CA ARG A 15 3.04 -22.32 17.81
C ARG A 15 3.25 -21.48 16.56
N TYR A 16 2.45 -20.44 16.33
CA TYR A 16 2.46 -19.70 15.07
C TYR A 16 3.20 -18.38 15.23
N ARG A 17 4.35 -18.24 14.55
CA ARG A 17 5.15 -17.01 14.56
C ARG A 17 4.59 -16.02 13.55
N LEU A 18 4.31 -14.78 13.99
CA LEU A 18 3.94 -13.69 13.11
C LEU A 18 5.18 -13.11 12.44
N LEU A 19 5.15 -12.95 11.12
CA LEU A 19 6.28 -12.44 10.33
C LEU A 19 6.00 -11.06 9.76
N GLU A 20 4.95 -10.92 8.94
CA GLU A 20 4.64 -9.69 8.24
C GLU A 20 3.13 -9.48 8.13
N THR A 21 2.68 -8.22 8.27
CA THR A 21 1.29 -7.86 7.97
C THR A 21 1.08 -7.81 6.46
N VAL A 22 0.19 -8.64 5.96
CA VAL A 22 -0.16 -8.72 4.54
C VAL A 22 -1.21 -7.67 4.17
N HIS A 23 -2.27 -7.59 4.97
CA HIS A 23 -3.40 -6.71 4.72
C HIS A 23 -4.11 -6.34 6.03
N ARG A 24 -4.68 -5.13 6.05
CA ARG A 24 -5.41 -4.63 7.21
C ARG A 24 -6.75 -4.04 6.79
N GLU A 25 -7.79 -4.43 7.48
CA GLU A 25 -9.14 -3.89 7.38
C GLU A 25 -9.57 -3.30 8.74
N SER A 26 -10.79 -2.85 8.86
CA SER A 26 -11.29 -2.13 10.06
C SER A 26 -11.00 -2.85 11.38
N ASN A 27 -11.31 -4.14 11.43
CA ASN A 27 -11.11 -5.00 12.61
C ASN A 27 -10.51 -6.36 12.26
N ARG A 28 -9.79 -6.44 11.14
CA ARG A 28 -9.12 -7.65 10.68
C ARG A 28 -7.70 -7.32 10.24
N VAL A 29 -6.75 -8.14 10.67
CA VAL A 29 -5.36 -8.08 10.20
C VAL A 29 -4.97 -9.45 9.69
N CYS A 30 -4.47 -9.51 8.45
CA CYS A 30 -3.91 -10.71 7.85
C CYS A 30 -2.39 -10.66 7.94
N TRP A 31 -1.79 -11.78 8.37
CA TRP A 31 -0.36 -11.90 8.61
C TRP A 31 0.22 -13.05 7.79
N TYR A 32 1.40 -12.88 7.26
CA TYR A 32 2.29 -13.99 6.98
C TYR A 32 2.86 -14.52 8.28
N GLY A 33 2.90 -15.82 8.42
CA GLY A 33 3.46 -16.47 9.58
C GLY A 33 4.10 -17.80 9.24
N GLU A 34 4.66 -18.40 10.25
CA GLU A 34 5.31 -19.70 10.22
C GLU A 34 4.74 -20.57 11.32
N ASP A 35 4.29 -21.75 10.99
CA ASP A 35 4.05 -22.83 11.94
C ASP A 35 5.42 -23.37 12.37
N VAL A 36 5.86 -23.02 13.58
CA VAL A 36 7.21 -23.37 14.06
C VAL A 36 7.37 -24.85 14.37
N GLU A 37 6.28 -25.60 14.57
CA GLU A 37 6.31 -27.05 14.76
C GLU A 37 6.45 -27.79 13.44
N ALA A 38 5.70 -27.36 12.42
CA ALA A 38 5.72 -27.99 11.10
C ALA A 38 6.79 -27.42 10.16
N GLY A 39 7.42 -26.29 10.50
CA GLY A 39 8.37 -25.57 9.64
C GLY A 39 7.76 -25.11 8.33
N ARG A 40 6.47 -24.74 8.31
CA ARG A 40 5.73 -24.39 7.10
C ARG A 40 5.16 -22.98 7.16
N PRO A 41 5.15 -22.25 6.05
CA PRO A 41 4.50 -20.96 5.98
C PRO A 41 2.98 -21.10 6.11
N CYS A 42 2.35 -20.13 6.78
CA CYS A 42 0.91 -20.05 6.94
C CYS A 42 0.40 -18.62 6.84
N LEU A 43 -0.91 -18.47 6.65
CA LEU A 43 -1.60 -17.19 6.80
C LEU A 43 -2.38 -17.19 8.11
N LEU A 44 -2.20 -16.13 8.90
CA LEU A 44 -2.99 -15.93 10.10
C LEU A 44 -3.94 -14.75 9.89
N THR A 45 -5.18 -14.92 10.29
CA THR A 45 -6.16 -13.84 10.34
C THR A 45 -6.50 -13.53 11.78
N GLN A 46 -6.20 -12.31 12.19
CA GLN A 46 -6.52 -11.75 13.50
C GLN A 46 -7.81 -10.95 13.41
N VAL A 47 -8.79 -11.24 14.24
CA VAL A 47 -10.02 -10.45 14.41
C VAL A 47 -10.13 -10.03 15.86
N GLY A 48 -10.14 -8.72 16.13
CA GLY A 48 -10.25 -8.18 17.49
C GLY A 48 -11.62 -8.52 18.11
N LEU A 49 -11.63 -8.96 19.34
CA LEU A 49 -12.84 -9.27 20.10
C LEU A 49 -13.26 -8.08 20.99
N PRO A 50 -14.55 -7.89 21.24
CA PRO A 50 -15.05 -6.79 22.09
C PRO A 50 -14.74 -6.98 23.58
N GLY A 51 -14.28 -8.16 23.99
CA GLY A 51 -13.89 -8.55 25.34
C GLY A 51 -13.32 -9.96 25.34
N GLU A 52 -12.85 -10.43 26.49
CA GLU A 52 -12.45 -11.83 26.62
C GLU A 52 -13.67 -12.74 26.55
N PRO A 53 -13.71 -13.70 25.61
CA PRO A 53 -14.81 -14.60 25.47
C PRO A 53 -14.86 -15.60 26.62
N ASP A 54 -16.06 -15.95 27.07
CA ASP A 54 -16.25 -17.15 27.88
C ASP A 54 -15.69 -18.38 27.15
N GLY A 55 -14.94 -19.22 27.88
CA GLY A 55 -14.23 -20.36 27.29
C GLY A 55 -15.13 -21.32 26.50
N ASP A 56 -16.41 -21.47 26.90
CA ASP A 56 -17.38 -22.29 26.17
C ASP A 56 -17.86 -21.61 24.87
N ALA A 57 -18.04 -20.30 24.89
CA ALA A 57 -18.40 -19.54 23.71
C ALA A 57 -17.25 -19.53 22.69
N ALA A 58 -16.01 -19.38 23.15
CA ALA A 58 -14.82 -19.49 22.31
C ALA A 58 -14.73 -20.86 21.62
N ARG A 59 -14.86 -21.96 22.39
CA ARG A 59 -14.84 -23.34 21.85
C ARG A 59 -15.92 -23.57 20.81
N ARG A 60 -17.16 -23.12 21.07
CA ARG A 60 -18.27 -23.25 20.09
C ARG A 60 -17.99 -22.48 18.81
N THR A 61 -17.43 -21.26 18.91
CA THR A 61 -17.08 -20.44 17.75
C THR A 61 -15.97 -21.08 16.93
N VAL A 62 -14.88 -21.49 17.55
CA VAL A 62 -13.77 -22.21 16.91
C VAL A 62 -14.29 -23.47 16.21
N GLY A 63 -15.05 -24.32 16.93
CA GLY A 63 -15.61 -25.55 16.36
C GLY A 63 -16.53 -25.30 15.17
N ARG A 64 -17.25 -24.20 15.12
CA ARG A 64 -18.07 -23.82 13.97
C ARG A 64 -17.21 -23.38 12.80
N ILE A 65 -16.21 -22.51 13.02
CA ILE A 65 -15.30 -22.05 11.98
C ILE A 65 -14.62 -23.24 11.31
N MET A 66 -14.07 -24.16 12.11
CA MET A 66 -13.40 -25.36 11.61
C MET A 66 -14.33 -26.21 10.75
N ARG A 67 -15.53 -26.53 11.24
CA ARG A 67 -16.51 -27.36 10.48
C ARG A 67 -16.98 -26.68 9.20
N THR A 68 -17.27 -25.38 9.23
CA THR A 68 -17.71 -24.64 8.03
C THR A 68 -16.58 -24.58 6.99
N SER A 69 -15.35 -24.30 7.44
CA SER A 69 -14.18 -24.25 6.58
C SER A 69 -13.89 -25.61 5.95
N GLU A 70 -13.95 -26.70 6.72
CA GLU A 70 -13.78 -28.06 6.22
C GLU A 70 -14.86 -28.45 5.18
N THR A 71 -16.12 -28.10 5.44
CA THR A 71 -17.20 -28.33 4.48
C THR A 71 -16.93 -27.61 3.16
N MET A 72 -16.57 -26.32 3.23
CA MET A 72 -16.24 -25.55 2.04
C MET A 72 -15.00 -26.05 1.31
N GLY A 73 -13.98 -26.50 2.04
CA GLY A 73 -12.78 -27.10 1.46
C GLY A 73 -13.10 -28.40 0.66
N ARG A 74 -14.08 -29.19 1.12
CA ARG A 74 -14.57 -30.38 0.40
C ARG A 74 -15.43 -30.03 -0.82
N LEU A 75 -16.29 -29.02 -0.71
CA LEU A 75 -17.14 -28.56 -1.81
C LEU A 75 -16.36 -27.89 -2.95
N CYS A 76 -15.36 -27.11 -2.60
CA CYS A 76 -14.57 -26.32 -3.54
C CYS A 76 -13.06 -26.54 -3.33
N PRO A 77 -12.55 -27.75 -3.64
CA PRO A 77 -11.17 -28.12 -3.38
C PRO A 77 -10.20 -27.19 -4.12
N GLY A 78 -9.19 -26.70 -3.39
CA GLY A 78 -8.17 -25.78 -3.91
C GLY A 78 -8.66 -24.36 -4.21
N ARG A 79 -9.93 -24.02 -3.92
CA ARG A 79 -10.53 -22.69 -4.10
C ARG A 79 -10.94 -22.03 -2.78
N VAL A 80 -10.84 -22.75 -1.68
CA VAL A 80 -11.11 -22.25 -0.32
C VAL A 80 -9.87 -22.45 0.52
N ALA A 81 -9.44 -21.40 1.22
CA ALA A 81 -8.38 -21.50 2.21
C ALA A 81 -8.95 -22.18 3.45
N THR A 82 -8.62 -23.45 3.62
CA THR A 82 -9.10 -24.25 4.74
C THR A 82 -8.39 -23.83 6.02
N VAL A 83 -9.16 -23.58 7.07
CA VAL A 83 -8.63 -23.28 8.41
C VAL A 83 -8.08 -24.57 9.00
N VAL A 84 -6.79 -24.57 9.30
CA VAL A 84 -6.08 -25.70 9.92
C VAL A 84 -6.07 -25.59 11.44
N ASP A 85 -6.20 -24.36 11.95
CA ASP A 85 -6.29 -24.10 13.40
C ASP A 85 -7.04 -22.79 13.67
N ALA A 86 -7.67 -22.69 14.84
CA ALA A 86 -8.31 -21.46 15.27
C ALA A 86 -8.25 -21.35 16.80
N VAL A 87 -7.91 -20.19 17.32
CA VAL A 87 -7.77 -19.94 18.75
C VAL A 87 -8.27 -18.54 19.12
N ALA A 88 -8.83 -18.42 20.31
CA ALA A 88 -9.17 -17.13 20.90
C ALA A 88 -8.21 -16.85 22.05
N GLU A 89 -7.34 -15.87 21.89
CA GLU A 89 -6.37 -15.45 22.89
C GLU A 89 -6.09 -13.95 22.81
N GLU A 90 -5.70 -13.35 23.92
CA GLU A 90 -5.31 -11.94 24.01
C GLU A 90 -6.33 -10.96 23.40
N GLY A 91 -7.64 -11.22 23.61
CA GLY A 91 -8.70 -10.36 23.07
C GLY A 91 -8.85 -10.43 21.55
N ALA A 92 -8.30 -11.43 20.89
CA ALA A 92 -8.43 -11.69 19.46
C ALA A 92 -8.85 -13.12 19.14
N LEU A 93 -9.60 -13.29 18.07
CA LEU A 93 -9.84 -14.58 17.42
C LEU A 93 -8.81 -14.72 16.28
N TRP A 94 -8.02 -15.77 16.33
CA TRP A 94 -7.05 -16.12 15.32
C TRP A 94 -7.54 -17.31 14.53
N THR A 95 -7.41 -17.25 13.20
CA THR A 95 -7.56 -18.41 12.32
C THR A 95 -6.29 -18.58 11.51
N VAL A 96 -5.82 -19.81 11.43
CA VAL A 96 -4.63 -20.20 10.68
C VAL A 96 -5.05 -20.98 9.46
N THR A 97 -4.58 -20.59 8.29
CA THR A 97 -4.79 -21.31 7.03
C THR A 97 -3.45 -21.68 6.42
N GLU A 98 -3.41 -22.79 5.67
CA GLU A 98 -2.23 -23.14 4.90
C GLU A 98 -1.87 -22.05 3.89
N TRP A 99 -0.58 -21.93 3.62
CA TRP A 99 -0.11 -21.05 2.55
C TRP A 99 -0.46 -21.63 1.19
N LEU A 100 -1.43 -21.05 0.50
CA LEU A 100 -1.91 -21.52 -0.80
C LEU A 100 -1.29 -20.80 -2.01
N GLY A 101 -0.37 -19.88 -1.77
CA GLY A 101 0.14 -18.96 -2.79
C GLY A 101 -0.90 -17.93 -3.24
N GLY A 102 -0.44 -16.89 -3.91
CA GLY A 102 -1.31 -15.80 -4.40
C GLY A 102 -1.17 -14.51 -3.62
N THR A 103 -1.72 -13.44 -4.18
CA THR A 103 -1.72 -12.09 -3.62
C THR A 103 -3.14 -11.75 -3.15
N PRO A 104 -3.36 -11.28 -1.91
CA PRO A 104 -4.65 -10.75 -1.52
C PRO A 104 -5.12 -9.68 -2.50
N LEU A 105 -6.40 -9.76 -2.91
CA LEU A 105 -6.96 -8.79 -3.87
C LEU A 105 -6.83 -7.35 -3.36
N GLY A 106 -6.96 -7.14 -2.04
CA GLY A 106 -6.77 -5.83 -1.43
C GLY A 106 -5.36 -5.27 -1.63
N GLU A 107 -4.34 -6.12 -1.51
CA GLU A 107 -2.94 -5.75 -1.78
C GLU A 107 -2.71 -5.50 -3.27
N LEU A 108 -3.24 -6.37 -4.13
CA LEU A 108 -3.16 -6.22 -5.58
C LEU A 108 -3.80 -4.91 -6.05
N LEU A 109 -4.93 -4.49 -5.45
CA LEU A 109 -5.57 -3.22 -5.73
C LEU A 109 -4.81 -2.02 -5.15
N ALA A 110 -4.20 -2.16 -3.99
CA ALA A 110 -3.33 -1.12 -3.42
C ALA A 110 -2.08 -0.91 -4.28
N GLU A 111 -1.57 -1.97 -4.89
CA GLU A 111 -0.40 -1.93 -5.77
C GLU A 111 -0.72 -1.39 -7.17
N HIS A 112 -1.78 -1.85 -7.79
CA HIS A 112 -2.10 -1.55 -9.19
C HIS A 112 -3.20 -0.50 -9.37
N GLY A 113 -3.85 -0.08 -8.29
CA GLY A 113 -4.96 0.87 -8.28
C GLY A 113 -6.28 0.22 -8.68
N SER A 114 -6.53 -0.02 -9.94
CA SER A 114 -7.77 -0.62 -10.45
C SER A 114 -7.48 -1.70 -11.50
N LEU A 115 -8.39 -2.65 -11.63
CA LEU A 115 -8.35 -3.67 -12.68
C LEU A 115 -9.23 -3.24 -13.85
N ASN A 116 -8.95 -3.77 -15.04
CA ASN A 116 -9.90 -3.62 -16.13
C ASN A 116 -11.17 -4.45 -15.85
N TYR A 117 -12.28 -4.06 -16.46
CA TYR A 117 -13.59 -4.67 -16.20
C TYR A 117 -13.68 -6.14 -16.63
N VAL A 118 -12.91 -6.58 -17.63
CA VAL A 118 -12.88 -8.01 -18.06
C VAL A 118 -12.23 -8.88 -16.99
N ARG A 119 -11.08 -8.46 -16.45
CA ARG A 119 -10.42 -9.16 -15.35
C ARG A 119 -11.30 -9.16 -14.10
N ALA A 120 -11.95 -8.03 -13.79
CA ALA A 120 -12.90 -7.95 -12.69
C ALA A 120 -14.10 -8.90 -12.89
N ALA A 121 -14.63 -9.02 -14.13
CA ALA A 121 -15.70 -9.95 -14.46
C ALA A 121 -15.29 -11.41 -14.29
N ARG A 122 -14.06 -11.81 -14.69
CA ARG A 122 -13.53 -13.17 -14.49
C ARG A 122 -13.44 -13.52 -13.02
N ILE A 123 -12.80 -12.65 -12.22
CA ILE A 123 -12.75 -12.83 -10.75
C ILE A 123 -14.16 -12.89 -10.16
N GLY A 124 -15.07 -12.02 -10.63
CA GLY A 124 -16.46 -12.01 -10.20
C GLY A 124 -17.21 -13.31 -10.49
N LEU A 125 -16.98 -13.95 -11.65
CA LEU A 125 -17.54 -15.25 -11.98
C LEU A 125 -17.03 -16.34 -11.04
N GLU A 126 -15.73 -16.36 -10.79
CA GLU A 126 -15.13 -17.34 -9.88
C GLU A 126 -15.63 -17.19 -8.45
N LEU A 127 -15.80 -15.95 -7.97
CA LEU A 127 -16.41 -15.68 -6.66
C LEU A 127 -17.87 -16.12 -6.63
N LEU A 128 -18.63 -15.87 -7.70
CA LEU A 128 -20.04 -16.28 -7.79
C LEU A 128 -20.18 -17.81 -7.74
N ASP A 129 -19.29 -18.56 -8.38
CA ASP A 129 -19.28 -20.04 -8.31
C ASP A 129 -19.13 -20.53 -6.87
N LEU A 130 -18.17 -19.95 -6.12
CA LEU A 130 -17.95 -20.29 -4.72
C LEU A 130 -19.15 -19.96 -3.84
N LEU A 131 -19.74 -18.78 -4.05
CA LEU A 131 -20.92 -18.36 -3.31
C LEU A 131 -22.14 -19.24 -3.63
N GLU A 132 -22.32 -19.67 -4.89
CA GLU A 132 -23.38 -20.59 -5.26
C GLU A 132 -23.25 -21.95 -4.58
N ALA A 133 -22.04 -22.51 -4.54
CA ALA A 133 -21.75 -23.75 -3.82
C ALA A 133 -22.03 -23.62 -2.31
N ALA A 134 -21.58 -22.52 -1.68
CA ALA A 134 -21.84 -22.24 -0.26
C ALA A 134 -23.34 -22.11 0.04
N HIS A 135 -24.04 -21.32 -0.78
CA HIS A 135 -25.48 -21.07 -0.60
C HIS A 135 -26.31 -22.33 -0.82
N GLY A 136 -25.86 -23.26 -1.67
CA GLY A 136 -26.49 -24.59 -1.86
C GLY A 136 -26.52 -25.41 -0.57
N GLU A 137 -25.49 -25.25 0.28
CA GLU A 137 -25.37 -25.91 1.58
C GLU A 137 -25.91 -25.03 2.75
N GLY A 138 -26.59 -23.93 2.43
CA GLY A 138 -27.10 -22.99 3.45
C GLY A 138 -25.99 -22.19 4.15
N ILE A 139 -24.78 -22.20 3.63
CA ILE A 139 -23.63 -21.45 4.17
C ILE A 139 -23.61 -20.07 3.53
N THR A 140 -23.62 -19.01 4.33
CA THR A 140 -23.39 -17.63 3.93
C THR A 140 -21.98 -17.23 4.34
N HIS A 141 -21.20 -16.61 3.44
CA HIS A 141 -19.88 -16.09 3.81
C HIS A 141 -20.02 -14.94 4.80
N GLY A 142 -20.88 -13.98 4.51
CA GLY A 142 -21.33 -12.90 5.39
C GLY A 142 -20.35 -11.76 5.62
N GLU A 143 -19.03 -11.95 5.32
CA GLU A 143 -18.00 -10.95 5.52
C GLU A 143 -16.96 -10.91 4.37
N LEU A 144 -17.40 -11.22 3.16
CA LEU A 144 -16.50 -11.23 2.01
C LEU A 144 -15.94 -9.84 1.71
N SER A 145 -14.61 -9.75 1.55
CA SER A 145 -13.89 -8.51 1.28
C SER A 145 -12.62 -8.80 0.47
N PRO A 146 -11.96 -7.79 -0.12
CA PRO A 146 -10.73 -7.99 -0.87
C PRO A 146 -9.58 -8.62 -0.08
N GLY A 147 -9.54 -8.44 1.24
CA GLY A 147 -8.52 -9.05 2.11
C GLY A 147 -8.65 -10.57 2.24
N GLN A 148 -9.81 -11.14 1.88
CA GLN A 148 -10.08 -12.58 1.97
C GLN A 148 -10.05 -13.30 0.63
N ILE A 149 -9.70 -12.60 -0.44
CA ILE A 149 -9.62 -13.14 -1.79
C ILE A 149 -8.16 -13.18 -2.19
N LEU A 150 -7.61 -14.37 -2.42
CA LEU A 150 -6.26 -14.58 -2.91
C LEU A 150 -6.31 -14.77 -4.44
N VAL A 151 -5.67 -13.87 -5.16
CA VAL A 151 -5.52 -13.94 -6.62
C VAL A 151 -4.20 -14.62 -6.92
N ARG A 152 -4.23 -15.75 -7.64
CA ARG A 152 -3.04 -16.50 -8.04
C ARG A 152 -2.52 -16.04 -9.40
N GLU A 153 -1.25 -16.32 -9.67
CA GLU A 153 -0.67 -16.12 -11.00
C GLU A 153 -1.33 -17.07 -12.00
N GLU A 154 -1.49 -18.32 -11.60
CA GLU A 154 -2.13 -19.39 -12.37
C GLU A 154 -3.21 -20.05 -11.51
N GLY A 155 -4.33 -20.37 -12.15
CA GLY A 155 -5.47 -21.00 -11.49
C GLY A 155 -6.51 -20.04 -10.93
N PRO A 156 -7.58 -20.59 -10.37
CA PRO A 156 -8.70 -19.81 -9.85
C PRO A 156 -8.36 -19.08 -8.55
N VAL A 157 -9.17 -18.06 -8.23
CA VAL A 157 -9.07 -17.37 -6.94
C VAL A 157 -9.37 -18.31 -5.78
N VAL A 158 -8.75 -18.01 -4.64
CA VAL A 158 -8.99 -18.71 -3.38
C VAL A 158 -9.67 -17.75 -2.41
N VAL A 159 -10.72 -18.22 -1.73
CA VAL A 159 -11.45 -17.43 -0.73
C VAL A 159 -11.19 -17.98 0.65
N ALA A 160 -10.82 -17.10 1.58
CA ALA A 160 -10.66 -17.39 3.00
C ALA A 160 -11.85 -16.88 3.82
N GLY A 161 -11.97 -17.30 5.07
CA GLY A 161 -12.87 -16.68 6.05
C GLY A 161 -14.28 -17.27 6.12
N PHE A 162 -14.55 -18.38 5.47
CA PHE A 162 -15.81 -19.10 5.69
C PHE A 162 -15.97 -19.54 7.16
N GLY A 163 -17.16 -19.31 7.71
CA GLY A 163 -17.48 -19.61 9.11
C GLY A 163 -17.18 -18.48 10.10
N LEU A 164 -16.51 -17.40 9.68
CA LEU A 164 -16.25 -16.23 10.55
C LEU A 164 -17.52 -15.42 10.79
N ALA A 165 -18.40 -15.28 9.81
CA ALA A 165 -19.66 -14.56 9.95
C ALA A 165 -20.55 -15.20 11.00
N GLY A 166 -21.10 -14.36 11.91
CA GLY A 166 -21.91 -14.81 13.03
C GLY A 166 -21.12 -15.58 14.10
N ALA A 167 -19.80 -15.50 14.11
CA ALA A 167 -19.01 -15.77 15.30
C ALA A 167 -19.43 -14.74 16.34
N THR A 168 -20.21 -15.19 17.32
CA THR A 168 -20.94 -14.34 18.30
C THR A 168 -20.04 -13.47 19.16
N LEU A 169 -18.74 -13.63 19.06
CA LEU A 169 -17.74 -12.97 19.89
C LEU A 169 -17.10 -11.77 19.21
N ALA A 170 -17.12 -11.69 17.88
CA ALA A 170 -16.50 -10.59 17.14
C ALA A 170 -17.44 -9.39 17.06
N PRO A 171 -16.92 -8.15 16.97
CA PRO A 171 -17.67 -7.06 16.38
C PRO A 171 -18.20 -7.57 15.04
N ARG A 172 -19.47 -7.40 14.81
CA ARG A 172 -20.22 -8.09 13.73
C ARG A 172 -19.69 -7.84 12.32
N LEU A 173 -18.75 -6.91 12.14
CA LEU A 173 -18.22 -6.53 10.84
C LEU A 173 -16.73 -6.20 10.93
N THR A 174 -15.94 -6.87 10.10
CA THR A 174 -14.49 -6.69 10.05
C THR A 174 -14.05 -5.81 8.87
N ALA A 175 -14.90 -5.68 7.83
CA ALA A 175 -14.66 -4.87 6.63
C ALA A 175 -15.88 -4.00 6.32
N LEU A 176 -16.05 -2.91 7.06
CA LEU A 176 -17.26 -2.07 7.09
C LEU A 176 -17.68 -1.53 5.72
N SER A 177 -16.73 -1.23 4.84
CA SER A 177 -16.99 -0.70 3.49
C SER A 177 -17.66 -1.72 2.55
N TYR A 178 -17.63 -3.00 2.91
CA TYR A 178 -18.22 -4.11 2.15
C TYR A 178 -19.47 -4.70 2.80
N ALA A 179 -19.80 -4.23 4.00
CA ALA A 179 -21.00 -4.63 4.73
C ALA A 179 -22.26 -4.28 3.94
N SER A 180 -23.26 -5.15 3.99
CA SER A 180 -24.57 -4.90 3.38
C SER A 180 -25.44 -3.97 4.22
N PRO A 181 -26.46 -3.30 3.62
CA PRO A 181 -27.41 -2.48 4.39
C PRO A 181 -28.14 -3.25 5.50
N GLU A 182 -28.47 -4.51 5.28
CA GLU A 182 -29.07 -5.37 6.30
C GLU A 182 -28.10 -5.63 7.46
N GLN A 183 -26.80 -5.78 7.20
CA GLN A 183 -25.80 -5.87 8.25
C GLN A 183 -25.64 -4.53 8.99
N ALA A 184 -25.69 -3.42 8.25
CA ALA A 184 -25.62 -2.09 8.85
C ALA A 184 -26.80 -1.78 9.78
N ARG A 185 -27.97 -2.41 9.54
CA ARG A 185 -29.18 -2.30 10.37
C ARG A 185 -29.31 -3.40 11.42
N ASP A 186 -28.30 -4.25 11.53
CA ASP A 186 -28.31 -5.38 12.47
C ASP A 186 -29.43 -6.41 12.20
N GLU A 187 -29.82 -6.56 10.94
CA GLU A 187 -30.82 -7.51 10.49
C GLU A 187 -30.17 -8.88 10.23
N ARG A 188 -31.01 -9.91 10.11
CA ARG A 188 -30.57 -11.26 9.76
C ARG A 188 -29.97 -11.27 8.35
N ILE A 189 -28.75 -11.80 8.23
CA ILE A 189 -28.05 -11.93 6.96
C ILE A 189 -28.32 -13.28 6.29
N GLY A 190 -28.15 -13.30 4.98
CA GLY A 190 -28.29 -14.49 4.13
C GLY A 190 -27.55 -14.28 2.80
N PRO A 191 -27.81 -15.12 1.80
CA PRO A 191 -27.16 -15.06 0.48
C PRO A 191 -27.16 -13.68 -0.19
N ALA A 192 -28.17 -12.86 0.08
CA ALA A 192 -28.25 -11.51 -0.47
C ALA A 192 -27.13 -10.59 0.04
N ALA A 193 -26.64 -10.79 1.27
CA ALA A 193 -25.51 -10.04 1.82
C ALA A 193 -24.21 -10.34 1.05
N ASP A 194 -23.98 -11.60 0.67
CA ASP A 194 -22.82 -11.98 -0.12
C ASP A 194 -22.86 -11.40 -1.55
N LEU A 195 -24.06 -11.31 -2.13
CA LEU A 195 -24.25 -10.66 -3.44
C LEU A 195 -23.98 -9.16 -3.38
N TRP A 196 -24.33 -8.50 -2.27
CA TRP A 196 -23.92 -7.11 -2.05
C TRP A 196 -22.39 -7.00 -1.96
N ALA A 197 -21.74 -7.85 -1.17
CA ALA A 197 -20.28 -7.87 -1.02
C ALA A 197 -19.58 -8.11 -2.37
N LEU A 198 -20.09 -9.04 -3.20
CA LEU A 198 -19.62 -9.23 -4.57
C LEU A 198 -19.73 -7.95 -5.40
N GLY A 199 -20.87 -7.24 -5.32
CA GLY A 199 -21.06 -5.95 -6.00
C GLY A 199 -20.06 -4.89 -5.53
N ALA A 200 -19.81 -4.81 -4.21
CA ALA A 200 -18.85 -3.88 -3.63
C ALA A 200 -17.41 -4.21 -4.04
N ILE A 201 -17.06 -5.49 -4.17
CA ILE A 201 -15.76 -5.96 -4.64
C ILE A 201 -15.58 -5.65 -6.12
N LEU A 202 -16.58 -5.92 -6.97
CA LEU A 202 -16.56 -5.55 -8.39
C LEU A 202 -16.35 -4.04 -8.56
N TYR A 203 -17.11 -3.24 -7.81
CA TYR A 203 -16.92 -1.79 -7.78
C TYR A 203 -15.50 -1.40 -7.41
N THR A 204 -14.96 -2.01 -6.35
CA THR A 204 -13.60 -1.71 -5.86
C THR A 204 -12.53 -2.11 -6.88
N MET A 205 -12.71 -3.26 -7.55
CA MET A 205 -11.78 -3.70 -8.60
C MET A 205 -11.68 -2.70 -9.75
N VAL A 206 -12.79 -2.13 -10.20
CA VAL A 206 -12.79 -1.22 -11.35
C VAL A 206 -12.49 0.24 -10.97
N GLU A 207 -12.89 0.69 -9.78
CA GLU A 207 -12.69 2.08 -9.33
C GLU A 207 -11.42 2.28 -8.48
N GLY A 208 -10.80 1.20 -8.00
CA GLY A 208 -9.63 1.25 -7.09
C GLY A 208 -9.98 1.67 -5.66
N ARG A 209 -11.26 1.77 -5.33
CA ARG A 209 -11.75 2.21 -4.01
C ARG A 209 -13.14 1.64 -3.72
N PRO A 210 -13.51 1.40 -2.46
CA PRO A 210 -14.83 0.87 -2.13
C PRO A 210 -15.96 1.87 -2.44
N PRO A 211 -17.19 1.39 -2.69
CA PRO A 211 -18.35 2.24 -3.00
C PRO A 211 -18.71 3.19 -1.85
N PHE A 212 -18.47 2.78 -0.62
CA PHE A 212 -18.65 3.57 0.59
C PHE A 212 -17.33 3.63 1.34
N ARG A 213 -16.75 4.82 1.49
CA ARG A 213 -15.46 4.99 2.16
C ARG A 213 -15.59 4.73 3.65
N GLU A 214 -14.60 4.09 4.19
CA GLU A 214 -14.44 3.95 5.63
C GLU A 214 -14.24 5.33 6.28
N ARG A 215 -14.89 5.52 7.41
CA ARG A 215 -14.84 6.74 8.21
C ARG A 215 -14.22 6.42 9.57
N ASP A 216 -13.79 7.47 10.28
CA ASP A 216 -13.15 7.34 11.59
C ASP A 216 -14.01 6.59 12.62
N ARG A 217 -15.34 6.67 12.50
CA ARG A 217 -16.27 5.93 13.34
C ARG A 217 -16.97 4.83 12.53
N PRO A 218 -16.95 3.60 13.03
CA PRO A 218 -17.64 2.47 12.40
C PRO A 218 -19.12 2.74 12.06
N GLU A 219 -19.84 3.37 12.99
CA GLU A 219 -21.26 3.70 12.82
C GLU A 219 -21.49 4.69 11.66
N ALA A 220 -20.55 5.61 11.44
CA ALA A 220 -20.64 6.56 10.34
C ALA A 220 -20.41 5.88 8.98
N THR A 221 -19.56 4.86 8.91
CA THR A 221 -19.38 4.03 7.73
C THR A 221 -20.65 3.24 7.44
N LEU A 222 -21.19 2.52 8.43
CA LEU A 222 -22.43 1.74 8.31
C LEU A 222 -23.62 2.61 7.94
N LYS A 223 -23.76 3.80 8.54
CA LYS A 223 -24.79 4.77 8.15
C LYS A 223 -24.64 5.23 6.69
N SER A 224 -23.41 5.33 6.20
CA SER A 224 -23.14 5.64 4.79
C SER A 224 -23.57 4.49 3.88
N VAL A 225 -23.25 3.26 4.24
CA VAL A 225 -23.70 2.05 3.54
C VAL A 225 -25.21 1.96 3.49
N ASP A 226 -25.91 2.23 4.58
CA ASP A 226 -27.35 2.13 4.65
C ASP A 226 -28.06 3.26 3.86
N ARG A 227 -27.62 4.51 4.01
CA ARG A 227 -28.41 5.68 3.61
C ARG A 227 -27.90 6.44 2.40
N LEU A 228 -26.60 6.44 2.14
CA LEU A 228 -26.08 7.23 1.02
C LEU A 228 -26.35 6.53 -0.32
N PRO A 229 -26.67 7.29 -1.38
CA PRO A 229 -26.78 6.72 -2.72
C PRO A 229 -25.42 6.18 -3.19
N LEU A 230 -25.48 5.16 -4.03
CA LEU A 230 -24.30 4.64 -4.71
C LEU A 230 -23.79 5.70 -5.71
N ARG A 231 -22.50 6.01 -5.66
CA ARG A 231 -21.85 6.77 -6.74
C ARG A 231 -21.72 5.88 -7.96
N THR A 232 -22.17 6.38 -9.09
CA THR A 232 -22.04 5.66 -10.36
C THR A 232 -20.56 5.37 -10.65
N PRO A 233 -20.19 4.09 -10.89
CA PRO A 233 -18.84 3.76 -11.27
C PRO A 233 -18.52 4.33 -12.65
N LEU A 234 -17.35 4.96 -12.79
CA LEU A 234 -16.92 5.61 -14.03
C LEU A 234 -16.11 4.67 -14.93
N ARG A 235 -15.45 3.68 -14.33
CA ARG A 235 -14.53 2.77 -15.04
C ARG A 235 -15.09 1.37 -15.23
N ALA A 236 -16.32 1.14 -14.78
CA ALA A 236 -16.95 -0.18 -14.83
C ALA A 236 -17.36 -0.63 -16.25
N GLY A 237 -17.49 0.31 -17.21
CA GLY A 237 -17.91 -0.04 -18.56
C GLY A 237 -19.19 -0.90 -18.57
N PRO A 238 -19.16 -2.08 -19.24
CA PRO A 238 -20.31 -2.99 -19.29
C PRO A 238 -20.74 -3.54 -17.90
N LEU A 239 -19.86 -3.55 -16.90
CA LEU A 239 -20.17 -3.98 -15.53
C LEU A 239 -21.03 -2.99 -14.76
N THR A 240 -21.23 -1.76 -15.25
CA THR A 240 -21.97 -0.71 -14.53
C THR A 240 -23.35 -1.19 -14.05
N GLN A 241 -24.11 -1.83 -14.94
CA GLN A 241 -25.47 -2.31 -14.60
C GLN A 241 -25.45 -3.45 -13.58
N VAL A 242 -24.47 -4.36 -13.66
CA VAL A 242 -24.30 -5.46 -12.71
C VAL A 242 -23.97 -4.92 -11.33
N VAL A 243 -23.00 -4.02 -11.25
CA VAL A 243 -22.60 -3.38 -9.99
C VAL A 243 -23.74 -2.62 -9.35
N GLN A 244 -24.46 -1.80 -10.12
CA GLN A 244 -25.61 -1.06 -9.61
C GLN A 244 -26.76 -1.98 -9.17
N GLY A 245 -26.99 -3.07 -9.90
CA GLY A 245 -28.01 -4.05 -9.57
C GLY A 245 -27.71 -4.88 -8.31
N LEU A 246 -26.42 -5.23 -8.09
CA LEU A 246 -25.97 -5.90 -6.87
C LEU A 246 -25.97 -4.96 -5.64
N LEU A 247 -25.70 -3.66 -5.83
CA LEU A 247 -25.63 -2.66 -4.77
C LEU A 247 -26.96 -1.95 -4.51
N ARG A 248 -28.09 -2.61 -4.80
CA ARG A 248 -29.42 -2.14 -4.36
C ARG A 248 -29.57 -2.32 -2.85
N LYS A 249 -30.07 -1.28 -2.18
CA LYS A 249 -30.19 -1.26 -0.71
C LYS A 249 -31.17 -2.32 -0.21
N ASN A 250 -32.26 -2.52 -0.93
CA ASN A 250 -33.23 -3.59 -0.64
C ASN A 250 -32.70 -4.92 -1.19
N GLY A 251 -32.39 -5.90 -0.33
CA GLY A 251 -31.85 -7.19 -0.72
C GLY A 251 -32.74 -7.98 -1.68
N ARG A 252 -34.09 -7.76 -1.66
CA ARG A 252 -35.03 -8.41 -2.57
C ARG A 252 -34.99 -7.86 -3.99
N GLU A 253 -34.48 -6.65 -4.18
CA GLU A 253 -34.34 -5.99 -5.47
C GLU A 253 -32.96 -6.21 -6.11
N ARG A 254 -32.06 -6.87 -5.40
CA ARG A 254 -30.73 -7.21 -5.93
C ARG A 254 -30.86 -8.20 -7.07
N LEU A 255 -29.92 -8.10 -8.02
CA LEU A 255 -29.81 -9.09 -9.10
C LEU A 255 -29.63 -10.49 -8.52
N THR A 256 -30.32 -11.44 -9.13
CA THR A 256 -30.19 -12.85 -8.77
C THR A 256 -28.90 -13.44 -9.36
N ARG A 257 -28.38 -14.52 -8.76
CA ARG A 257 -27.17 -15.21 -9.21
C ARG A 257 -27.17 -15.55 -10.71
N PRO A 258 -28.25 -16.14 -11.30
CA PRO A 258 -28.27 -16.42 -12.73
C PRO A 258 -28.11 -15.17 -13.62
N VAL A 259 -28.75 -14.05 -13.24
CA VAL A 259 -28.67 -12.79 -13.97
C VAL A 259 -27.26 -12.21 -13.89
N VAL A 260 -26.64 -12.24 -12.70
CA VAL A 260 -25.23 -11.81 -12.50
C VAL A 260 -24.29 -12.66 -13.34
N ARG A 261 -24.45 -14.00 -13.30
CA ARG A 261 -23.64 -14.93 -14.08
C ARG A 261 -23.72 -14.61 -15.58
N GLN A 262 -24.94 -14.49 -16.11
CA GLN A 262 -25.15 -14.17 -17.53
C GLN A 262 -24.47 -12.86 -17.92
N ALA A 263 -24.61 -11.83 -17.10
CA ALA A 263 -24.03 -10.52 -17.39
C ALA A 263 -22.48 -10.53 -17.33
N LEU A 264 -21.89 -11.17 -16.32
CA LEU A 264 -20.44 -11.30 -16.21
C LEU A 264 -19.85 -12.16 -17.36
N THR A 265 -20.52 -13.26 -17.72
CA THR A 265 -20.11 -14.12 -18.84
C THR A 265 -20.14 -13.36 -20.16
N ARG A 266 -21.17 -12.52 -20.40
CA ARG A 266 -21.22 -11.65 -21.57
C ARG A 266 -20.02 -10.74 -21.65
N VAL A 267 -19.67 -10.05 -20.55
CA VAL A 267 -18.50 -9.15 -20.51
C VAL A 267 -17.20 -9.88 -20.82
N VAL A 268 -17.02 -11.09 -20.28
CA VAL A 268 -15.82 -11.89 -20.55
C VAL A 268 -15.73 -12.35 -22.01
N ASN A 269 -16.88 -12.66 -22.64
CA ASN A 269 -16.91 -13.18 -24.02
C ASN A 269 -16.85 -12.07 -25.08
N GLU A 270 -17.40 -10.88 -24.80
CA GLU A 270 -17.39 -9.76 -25.74
C GLU A 270 -16.00 -9.13 -25.88
N ASP A 271 -15.14 -9.26 -24.87
CA ASP A 271 -13.78 -8.71 -24.82
C ASP A 271 -12.70 -9.81 -24.69
N ALA A 272 -12.93 -10.97 -25.30
CA ALA A 272 -11.96 -12.09 -25.23
C ALA A 272 -10.56 -11.69 -25.76
N ASP A 273 -10.46 -10.73 -26.67
CA ASP A 273 -9.21 -10.19 -27.20
C ASP A 273 -8.54 -9.14 -26.29
N ALA A 274 -9.24 -8.63 -25.30
CA ALA A 274 -8.72 -7.67 -24.33
C ALA A 274 -7.98 -8.32 -23.15
N ALA A 275 -7.57 -9.57 -23.27
CA ALA A 275 -6.75 -10.25 -22.26
C ALA A 275 -5.35 -9.61 -22.20
N LEU A 276 -5.19 -8.59 -21.36
CA LEU A 276 -3.87 -8.12 -20.98
C LEU A 276 -3.09 -9.27 -20.33
N PRO A 277 -1.80 -9.43 -20.67
CA PRO A 277 -0.96 -10.41 -19.99
C PRO A 277 -1.04 -10.21 -18.48
N PRO A 278 -0.95 -11.27 -17.68
CA PRO A 278 -0.95 -11.16 -16.23
C PRO A 278 0.15 -10.19 -15.82
N ALA A 279 -0.19 -9.22 -14.96
CA ALA A 279 0.79 -8.28 -14.43
C ALA A 279 1.92 -9.08 -13.75
N PRO A 280 3.19 -8.69 -13.94
CA PRO A 280 4.31 -9.41 -13.30
C PRO A 280 4.15 -9.31 -11.78
N VAL A 281 3.91 -10.45 -11.16
CA VAL A 281 3.79 -10.54 -9.70
C VAL A 281 5.19 -10.42 -9.09
N PRO A 282 5.37 -9.65 -8.01
CA PRO A 282 6.69 -9.49 -7.39
C PRO A 282 7.28 -10.84 -7.00
N ARG A 283 8.46 -11.15 -7.53
CA ARG A 283 9.20 -12.41 -7.30
C ARG A 283 9.63 -12.65 -5.83
N LEU A 284 9.39 -11.69 -4.95
CA LEU A 284 9.80 -11.70 -3.54
C LEU A 284 9.19 -12.84 -2.71
N ARG A 285 7.94 -13.20 -2.95
CA ARG A 285 7.25 -14.25 -2.17
C ARG A 285 7.78 -15.66 -2.43
N ARG A 286 8.25 -15.92 -3.65
CA ARG A 286 8.89 -17.20 -4.00
C ARG A 286 10.26 -17.35 -3.34
N ALA A 287 11.00 -16.23 -3.21
CA ALA A 287 12.28 -16.19 -2.50
C ALA A 287 12.11 -16.41 -0.99
N TYR A 288 11.02 -15.93 -0.40
CA TYR A 288 10.74 -16.10 1.03
C TYR A 288 10.40 -17.56 1.38
N ALA A 289 9.56 -18.21 0.57
CA ALA A 289 9.26 -19.63 0.74
C ALA A 289 10.49 -20.53 0.54
N THR A 290 11.44 -20.12 -0.33
CA THR A 290 12.67 -20.86 -0.60
C THR A 290 13.76 -20.55 0.44
N ALA A 291 13.77 -19.35 1.01
CA ALA A 291 14.75 -18.94 2.02
C ALA A 291 14.53 -19.62 3.39
N LEU A 292 13.29 -20.03 3.69
CA LEU A 292 12.97 -20.77 4.92
C LEU A 292 13.49 -22.22 4.91
N HIS A 293 13.93 -22.74 3.74
CA HIS A 293 14.49 -24.09 3.63
C HIS A 293 16.02 -24.13 3.73
N VAL A 294 16.70 -22.97 3.86
CA VAL A 294 18.15 -22.92 4.07
C VAL A 294 18.40 -22.66 5.56
N THR A 295 18.49 -23.75 6.29
CA THR A 295 18.90 -23.73 7.70
C THR A 295 20.37 -23.43 7.82
N ASP A 296 20.71 -22.30 8.45
CA ASP A 296 21.94 -22.20 9.22
C ASP A 296 21.73 -21.27 10.43
N PRO A 297 22.01 -21.74 11.67
CA PRO A 297 21.61 -21.06 12.88
C PRO A 297 22.75 -20.20 13.43
N GLY A 298 22.78 -18.92 13.02
CA GLY A 298 23.86 -18.04 13.48
C GLY A 298 23.54 -16.56 13.67
N TRP A 299 22.29 -16.15 13.62
CA TRP A 299 21.95 -14.71 13.73
C TRP A 299 21.30 -14.36 15.06
N SER A 300 21.95 -13.45 15.78
CA SER A 300 21.50 -12.99 17.08
C SER A 300 20.23 -12.14 16.97
N ARG A 301 19.29 -12.41 17.87
CA ARG A 301 17.91 -11.89 17.97
C ARG A 301 17.78 -10.35 18.09
N ARG A 302 18.87 -9.61 18.27
CA ARG A 302 18.83 -8.16 18.56
C ARG A 302 18.84 -7.26 17.34
N THR A 303 19.21 -7.74 16.16
CA THR A 303 19.42 -6.91 14.96
C THR A 303 18.17 -6.76 14.08
N MET A 304 17.15 -7.62 14.24
CA MET A 304 15.92 -7.54 13.42
C MET A 304 14.93 -6.47 13.89
N ILE A 305 14.98 -6.07 15.15
CA ILE A 305 13.95 -5.21 15.77
C ILE A 305 14.10 -3.74 15.32
N ALA A 306 15.32 -3.23 15.21
CA ALA A 306 15.56 -1.82 14.86
C ALA A 306 15.17 -1.46 13.41
N GLY A 307 15.18 -2.43 12.49
CA GLY A 307 14.87 -2.21 11.07
C GLY A 307 13.37 -2.12 10.76
N THR A 308 12.54 -2.85 11.49
CA THR A 308 11.12 -3.04 11.17
C THR A 308 10.22 -1.90 11.68
N ALA A 309 10.49 -1.36 12.86
CA ALA A 309 9.69 -0.27 13.41
C ALA A 309 9.79 1.03 12.57
N LEU A 310 10.99 1.33 12.03
CA LEU A 310 11.21 2.50 11.19
C LEU A 310 10.70 2.32 9.75
N ALA A 311 10.62 1.07 9.25
CA ALA A 311 10.13 0.77 7.90
C ALA A 311 8.61 0.98 7.78
N VAL A 312 7.83 0.63 8.80
CA VAL A 312 6.37 0.76 8.81
C VAL A 312 5.94 2.24 8.75
N VAL A 313 6.68 3.12 9.45
CA VAL A 313 6.36 4.55 9.53
C VAL A 313 6.41 5.27 8.18
N THR A 314 7.30 4.84 7.29
CA THR A 314 7.56 5.59 6.05
C THR A 314 6.87 5.05 4.82
N VAL A 315 6.50 3.77 4.79
CA VAL A 315 5.62 3.23 3.73
C VAL A 315 4.22 3.84 3.86
N THR A 316 3.73 4.00 5.10
CA THR A 316 2.43 4.64 5.35
C THR A 316 2.39 6.10 4.86
N VAL A 317 3.52 6.83 4.98
CA VAL A 317 3.60 8.23 4.53
C VAL A 317 3.74 8.34 3.00
N ALA A 318 4.48 7.44 2.35
CA ALA A 318 4.58 7.41 0.89
C ALA A 318 3.23 7.01 0.24
N VAL A 319 2.48 6.10 0.87
CA VAL A 319 1.13 5.71 0.42
C VAL A 319 0.11 6.83 0.63
N LEU A 320 0.23 7.62 1.72
CA LEU A 320 -0.63 8.78 1.95
C LEU A 320 -0.38 9.94 0.98
N ALA A 321 0.86 10.17 0.56
CA ALA A 321 1.19 11.16 -0.47
C ALA A 321 0.59 10.78 -1.85
N VAL A 322 0.53 9.48 -2.16
CA VAL A 322 -0.04 8.96 -3.42
C VAL A 322 -1.57 9.10 -3.48
N THR A 323 -2.27 9.19 -2.34
CA THR A 323 -3.74 9.25 -2.31
C THR A 323 -4.32 10.66 -2.26
N ARG A 324 -3.50 11.71 -2.16
CA ARG A 324 -3.99 13.10 -1.99
C ARG A 324 -4.14 13.92 -3.27
N ASP A 325 -3.54 13.52 -4.39
CA ASP A 325 -3.66 14.24 -5.66
C ASP A 325 -4.85 13.77 -6.50
N LEU A 326 -6.07 14.09 -6.03
CA LEU A 326 -7.24 14.21 -6.89
C LEU A 326 -7.84 15.61 -6.71
N PRO A 327 -8.04 16.41 -7.77
CA PRO A 327 -8.56 17.76 -7.65
C PRO A 327 -9.98 17.74 -7.07
N GLY A 328 -10.11 18.29 -5.88
CA GLY A 328 -11.40 18.61 -5.27
C GLY A 328 -11.94 19.87 -5.91
N THR A 329 -13.15 19.79 -6.44
CA THR A 329 -13.95 20.95 -6.82
C THR A 329 -14.30 21.74 -5.56
N ASP A 330 -13.66 22.88 -5.36
CA ASP A 330 -14.07 23.88 -4.40
C ASP A 330 -15.31 24.61 -4.89
N THR A 331 -16.39 24.45 -4.16
CA THR A 331 -17.52 25.36 -4.19
C THR A 331 -17.47 26.15 -2.87
N ALA A 332 -16.89 27.32 -2.94
CA ALA A 332 -17.04 28.33 -1.90
C ALA A 332 -18.17 29.29 -2.30
N ALA A 333 -19.19 29.29 -1.49
CA ALA A 333 -20.17 30.37 -1.46
C ALA A 333 -19.66 31.48 -0.55
N SER A 334 -19.70 32.70 -0.99
CA SER A 334 -19.89 33.85 -0.10
C SER A 334 -20.41 35.04 -0.89
N ASP A 335 -21.47 35.60 -0.34
CA ASP A 335 -22.22 36.79 -0.71
C ASP A 335 -21.36 38.08 -0.77
N GLY A 336 -21.83 39.04 -1.56
CA GLY A 336 -21.44 40.46 -1.39
C GLY A 336 -21.55 41.31 -2.65
N GLU A 337 -22.76 41.62 -3.02
CA GLU A 337 -23.32 42.84 -3.65
C GLU A 337 -22.37 43.99 -4.02
N ARG A 338 -22.34 44.39 -5.31
CA ARG A 338 -22.83 45.65 -5.88
C ARG A 338 -22.37 45.90 -7.30
N ARG A 339 -23.33 46.28 -8.11
CA ARG A 339 -23.34 46.58 -9.55
C ARG A 339 -23.12 48.09 -9.84
N PRO A 340 -23.13 48.50 -11.15
CA PRO A 340 -22.03 48.99 -11.99
C PRO A 340 -22.23 50.50 -12.27
N PRO A 341 -21.69 51.22 -13.31
CA PRO A 341 -22.00 50.99 -14.74
C PRO A 341 -20.92 51.31 -15.81
N ALA A 342 -21.08 50.69 -16.96
CA ALA A 342 -21.05 51.18 -18.35
C ALA A 342 -19.98 52.19 -18.83
N SER A 343 -19.29 52.06 -19.94
CA SER A 343 -19.80 52.21 -21.31
C SER A 343 -18.65 52.21 -22.33
N ALA A 344 -18.86 51.49 -23.39
CA ALA A 344 -18.63 51.80 -24.82
C ALA A 344 -17.29 52.33 -25.37
N GLY A 345 -16.87 51.66 -26.46
CA GLY A 345 -16.12 52.30 -27.54
C GLY A 345 -15.15 51.42 -28.33
N THR A 346 -15.65 50.72 -29.33
CA THR A 346 -14.89 50.34 -30.53
C THR A 346 -14.95 51.50 -31.52
N PRO A 347 -14.08 51.71 -32.55
CA PRO A 347 -13.54 50.77 -33.51
C PRO A 347 -12.11 51.06 -34.09
N ASP A 348 -11.58 50.05 -34.76
CA ASP A 348 -10.67 49.89 -35.86
C ASP A 348 -10.62 51.06 -36.92
N PRO A 349 -9.72 51.15 -37.96
CA PRO A 349 -8.50 50.43 -38.37
C PRO A 349 -7.36 51.33 -38.92
N ASN A 350 -6.21 50.80 -39.21
CA ASN A 350 -5.46 50.98 -40.48
C ASN A 350 -3.92 50.95 -40.30
N ARG A 351 -3.34 50.05 -41.02
CA ARG A 351 -2.02 49.81 -41.62
C ARG A 351 -1.29 51.10 -42.12
N PRO A 352 0.05 51.17 -42.50
CA PRO A 352 0.87 50.10 -43.09
C PRO A 352 2.41 50.10 -42.80
N SER A 353 3.03 48.93 -43.13
CA SER A 353 4.25 48.70 -43.93
C SER A 353 5.64 49.25 -43.59
N THR A 354 6.56 48.28 -43.29
CA THR A 354 7.90 47.96 -43.87
C THR A 354 8.87 49.09 -44.28
N PRO A 355 10.25 48.92 -44.40
CA PRO A 355 11.03 47.69 -44.59
C PRO A 355 12.40 47.60 -43.87
N ALA A 356 13.06 46.46 -44.08
CA ALA A 356 14.47 46.15 -43.75
C ALA A 356 15.48 46.98 -44.56
N PRO A 357 16.79 46.94 -44.17
CA PRO A 357 17.71 46.27 -45.07
C PRO A 357 18.81 45.41 -44.41
N THR A 358 19.12 44.32 -45.03
CA THR A 358 20.43 43.64 -45.07
C THR A 358 21.36 44.45 -45.98
N PRO A 359 22.70 44.47 -45.80
CA PRO A 359 23.53 43.50 -46.47
C PRO A 359 24.93 43.14 -45.84
N THR A 360 25.43 42.02 -46.22
CA THR A 360 26.69 41.65 -46.88
C THR A 360 27.86 41.16 -46.05
N ALA A 361 28.23 39.92 -46.33
CA ALA A 361 29.48 39.24 -45.97
C ALA A 361 30.65 39.77 -46.82
N PRO A 362 31.88 39.50 -46.40
CA PRO A 362 32.70 38.55 -47.18
C PRO A 362 33.52 37.52 -46.33
N ALA A 363 33.70 36.37 -46.92
CA ALA A 363 34.68 35.34 -46.60
C ALA A 363 35.97 35.59 -47.46
N PRO A 364 37.07 34.76 -47.39
CA PRO A 364 37.51 33.75 -46.45
C PRO A 364 39.04 33.87 -46.10
N SER A 365 39.50 33.14 -45.09
CA SER A 365 40.90 32.64 -45.03
C SER A 365 41.07 31.50 -44.04
N THR A 366 41.44 30.33 -44.49
CA THR A 366 41.93 29.14 -43.78
C THR A 366 43.48 29.17 -43.88
N PRO A 367 44.30 28.36 -43.16
CA PRO A 367 44.12 27.47 -42.03
C PRO A 367 45.20 27.58 -40.91
N ALA A 368 44.94 27.02 -39.74
CA ALA A 368 45.95 26.44 -38.89
C ALA A 368 45.31 25.50 -37.84
N GLU A 369 45.70 24.26 -37.84
CA GLU A 369 45.44 23.18 -36.89
C GLU A 369 46.60 23.13 -35.87
N PRO A 370 46.54 22.32 -34.78
CA PRO A 370 45.73 22.34 -33.55
C PRO A 370 46.62 22.61 -32.29
N PRO A 371 46.03 22.59 -31.10
CA PRO A 371 46.24 21.43 -30.22
C PRO A 371 44.99 20.94 -29.51
N THR A 372 44.85 19.66 -29.51
CA THR A 372 43.98 18.82 -28.71
C THR A 372 43.90 19.25 -27.26
N GLY A 373 42.80 19.89 -26.90
CA GLY A 373 42.37 20.10 -25.54
C GLY A 373 41.37 19.03 -25.14
N VAL A 374 41.78 18.03 -24.40
CA VAL A 374 40.94 17.03 -23.77
C VAL A 374 40.01 17.75 -22.82
N SER A 375 38.72 17.79 -23.14
CA SER A 375 37.65 18.17 -22.19
C SER A 375 37.71 17.18 -21.01
N PRO A 376 37.80 17.66 -19.75
CA PRO A 376 37.78 16.73 -18.64
C PRO A 376 36.38 16.10 -18.54
N SER A 377 36.33 14.80 -18.79
CA SER A 377 35.21 13.95 -18.38
C SER A 377 34.96 14.19 -16.89
N PRO A 378 33.68 14.31 -16.41
CA PRO A 378 33.42 14.52 -15.01
C PRO A 378 34.03 13.36 -14.21
N SER A 379 35.06 13.65 -13.42
CA SER A 379 35.72 12.69 -12.54
C SER A 379 34.68 12.04 -11.63
N ALA A 380 34.65 10.71 -11.62
CA ALA A 380 33.83 9.96 -10.69
C ALA A 380 34.16 10.43 -9.25
N PRO A 381 33.17 10.64 -8.38
CA PRO A 381 33.38 11.12 -7.02
C PRO A 381 34.30 10.14 -6.28
N THR A 382 35.39 10.63 -5.75
CA THR A 382 36.36 9.85 -4.99
C THR A 382 35.70 9.31 -3.73
N VAL A 383 35.65 7.98 -3.58
CA VAL A 383 35.11 7.31 -2.39
C VAL A 383 36.10 7.52 -1.23
N PRO A 384 35.66 7.97 -0.04
CA PRO A 384 36.51 8.18 1.10
C PRO A 384 37.20 6.88 1.58
N PRO A 385 38.36 6.95 2.23
CA PRO A 385 38.94 5.78 2.89
C PRO A 385 37.95 5.15 3.89
N GLY A 386 37.89 3.83 3.95
CA GLY A 386 36.98 3.10 4.83
C GLY A 386 35.55 2.96 4.28
N PHE A 387 35.29 3.44 3.04
CA PHE A 387 34.00 3.29 2.37
C PHE A 387 34.14 2.44 1.11
N SER A 388 33.02 1.82 0.71
CA SER A 388 32.90 1.07 -0.55
C SER A 388 31.63 1.46 -1.29
N THR A 389 31.66 1.48 -2.62
CA THR A 389 30.47 1.80 -3.41
C THR A 389 29.48 0.65 -3.39
N TYR A 390 28.31 0.89 -2.80
CA TYR A 390 27.16 0.01 -2.89
C TYR A 390 26.31 0.36 -4.12
N ARG A 391 25.92 -0.65 -4.89
CA ARG A 391 24.97 -0.53 -6.00
C ARG A 391 23.71 -1.30 -5.65
N SER A 392 22.60 -0.59 -5.55
CA SER A 392 21.31 -1.19 -5.21
C SER A 392 20.71 -1.90 -6.43
N PRO A 393 20.02 -3.05 -6.23
CA PRO A 393 19.14 -3.61 -7.25
C PRO A 393 18.05 -2.64 -7.73
N GLU A 394 17.73 -1.62 -6.92
CA GLU A 394 16.80 -0.53 -7.28
C GLU A 394 17.41 0.52 -8.22
N GLY A 395 18.66 0.34 -8.64
CA GLY A 395 19.36 1.16 -9.61
C GLY A 395 20.13 2.36 -9.06
N PHE A 396 19.97 2.75 -7.78
CA PHE A 396 20.80 3.80 -7.18
C PHE A 396 22.15 3.26 -6.70
N SER A 397 23.11 4.17 -6.50
CA SER A 397 24.38 3.84 -5.86
C SER A 397 24.77 4.87 -4.81
N VAL A 398 25.54 4.44 -3.79
CA VAL A 398 26.03 5.30 -2.70
C VAL A 398 27.26 4.65 -2.05
N ALA A 399 28.23 5.45 -1.58
CA ALA A 399 29.34 4.91 -0.79
C ALA A 399 28.87 4.60 0.63
N LEU A 400 29.16 3.41 1.13
CA LEU A 400 28.82 2.94 2.47
C LEU A 400 30.09 2.62 3.27
N PRO A 401 30.08 2.80 4.60
CA PRO A 401 31.14 2.31 5.46
C PRO A 401 31.35 0.79 5.28
N GLN A 402 32.58 0.32 5.51
CA GLN A 402 32.87 -1.11 5.41
C GLN A 402 31.96 -1.94 6.34
N GLY A 403 31.45 -3.08 5.85
CA GLY A 403 30.54 -3.95 6.60
C GLY A 403 29.06 -3.54 6.54
N TRP A 404 28.73 -2.37 5.98
CA TRP A 404 27.35 -1.95 5.78
C TRP A 404 26.71 -2.65 4.59
N LYS A 405 25.44 -3.04 4.77
CA LYS A 405 24.65 -3.75 3.77
C LYS A 405 23.18 -3.39 3.89
N PRO A 406 22.34 -3.76 2.93
CA PRO A 406 20.90 -3.63 3.12
C PRO A 406 20.42 -4.46 4.33
N LEU A 407 19.78 -3.77 5.28
CA LEU A 407 19.11 -4.39 6.42
C LEU A 407 17.68 -4.75 6.06
N SER A 408 17.01 -3.89 5.30
CA SER A 408 15.66 -4.14 4.78
C SER A 408 15.44 -3.40 3.46
N THR A 409 14.60 -3.97 2.60
CA THR A 409 14.09 -3.32 1.39
C THR A 409 12.59 -3.50 1.35
N THR A 410 11.87 -2.39 1.37
CA THR A 410 10.41 -2.36 1.27
C THR A 410 10.02 -1.69 -0.04
N ARG A 411 9.11 -2.29 -0.78
CA ARG A 411 8.56 -1.74 -2.01
C ARG A 411 7.06 -1.53 -1.83
N ALA A 412 6.58 -0.35 -2.23
CA ALA A 412 5.16 -0.05 -2.29
C ALA A 412 4.82 0.18 -3.76
N SER A 413 4.15 -0.81 -4.38
CA SER A 413 3.68 -0.75 -5.76
C SER A 413 4.73 -0.17 -6.71
N GLY A 414 5.37 -0.75 -7.60
CA GLY A 414 6.44 -0.25 -8.51
C GLY A 414 6.65 1.27 -8.63
N LEU A 415 5.95 2.08 -7.79
CA LEU A 415 5.95 3.53 -7.69
C LEU A 415 6.80 4.07 -6.52
N ALA A 416 7.12 3.25 -5.54
CA ALA A 416 7.95 3.67 -4.40
C ALA A 416 8.71 2.49 -3.81
N TYR A 417 9.92 2.78 -3.30
CA TYR A 417 10.68 1.82 -2.51
C TYR A 417 11.47 2.52 -1.40
N ARG A 418 11.83 1.76 -0.40
CA ARG A 418 12.72 2.16 0.67
C ARG A 418 13.74 1.08 0.94
N VAL A 419 15.02 1.44 0.92
CA VAL A 419 16.14 0.60 1.29
C VAL A 419 16.77 1.17 2.56
N VAL A 420 16.83 0.40 3.62
CA VAL A 420 17.54 0.75 4.85
C VAL A 420 18.90 0.06 4.83
N LEU A 421 19.94 0.83 4.98
CA LEU A 421 21.35 0.42 4.91
C LEU A 421 21.99 0.60 6.29
N GLY A 422 22.80 -0.36 6.73
CA GLY A 422 23.46 -0.32 8.02
C GLY A 422 24.30 -1.58 8.25
N ALA A 423 24.88 -1.71 9.44
CA ALA A 423 25.55 -2.92 9.86
C ALA A 423 24.76 -3.62 10.99
N PRO A 424 24.80 -4.95 11.09
CA PRO A 424 24.20 -5.68 12.20
C PRO A 424 24.77 -5.21 13.55
N GLY A 425 23.88 -4.77 14.45
CA GLY A 425 24.29 -4.27 15.78
C GLY A 425 24.73 -2.80 15.81
N ASP A 426 24.78 -2.10 14.68
CA ASP A 426 25.00 -0.65 14.61
C ASP A 426 23.63 0.06 14.70
N ALA A 427 23.50 1.02 15.62
CA ALA A 427 22.28 1.82 15.75
C ALA A 427 22.14 2.89 14.64
N ARG A 428 23.17 3.06 13.82
CA ARG A 428 23.20 4.02 12.72
C ARG A 428 22.59 3.42 11.46
N THR A 429 21.80 4.20 10.74
CA THR A 429 21.19 3.73 9.49
C THR A 429 21.10 4.85 8.45
N LEU A 430 21.26 4.48 7.18
CA LEU A 430 20.92 5.30 6.03
C LEU A 430 19.71 4.71 5.34
N ALA A 431 18.60 5.43 5.28
CA ALA A 431 17.43 5.01 4.52
C ALA A 431 17.32 5.82 3.23
N VAL A 432 17.28 5.12 2.10
CA VAL A 432 17.03 5.67 0.77
C VAL A 432 15.59 5.35 0.40
N THR A 433 14.77 6.38 0.16
CA THR A 433 13.39 6.23 -0.28
C THR A 433 13.22 6.87 -1.65
N TYR A 434 12.59 6.19 -2.57
CA TYR A 434 12.17 6.69 -3.88
C TYR A 434 10.65 6.74 -3.94
N SER A 435 10.11 7.76 -4.63
CA SER A 435 8.69 7.83 -4.99
C SER A 435 8.55 8.35 -6.43
N ALA A 436 7.69 7.71 -7.20
CA ALA A 436 7.33 8.13 -8.56
C ALA A 436 6.22 9.20 -8.57
N ARG A 437 5.69 9.57 -7.40
CA ARG A 437 4.66 10.60 -7.24
C ARG A 437 5.00 11.47 -6.05
N VAL A 438 5.68 12.58 -6.30
CA VAL A 438 6.07 13.56 -5.29
C VAL A 438 5.55 14.93 -5.72
N GLY A 439 5.06 15.72 -4.78
CA GLY A 439 4.63 17.10 -5.03
C GLY A 439 5.78 17.96 -5.59
N PRO A 440 5.47 19.07 -6.28
CA PRO A 440 6.47 19.89 -6.96
C PRO A 440 7.35 20.73 -6.00
N ASP A 441 6.94 20.87 -4.74
CA ASP A 441 7.69 21.62 -3.71
C ASP A 441 8.22 20.67 -2.63
N PRO A 442 9.55 20.44 -2.54
CA PRO A 442 10.14 19.58 -1.54
C PRO A 442 9.86 20.00 -0.09
N VAL A 443 9.70 21.30 0.17
CA VAL A 443 9.36 21.80 1.52
C VAL A 443 7.94 21.43 1.90
N ALA A 444 7.00 21.61 0.97
CA ALA A 444 5.61 21.20 1.16
C ALA A 444 5.49 19.69 1.38
N VAL A 445 6.21 18.88 0.61
CA VAL A 445 6.26 17.42 0.78
C VAL A 445 6.70 17.03 2.20
N TRP A 446 7.75 17.64 2.73
CA TRP A 446 8.17 17.37 4.10
C TRP A 446 7.13 17.82 5.13
N ARG A 447 6.56 19.01 4.97
CA ARG A 447 5.63 19.62 5.92
C ARG A 447 4.26 18.94 5.92
N ASP A 448 3.70 18.67 4.73
CA ASP A 448 2.30 18.31 4.57
C ASP A 448 2.12 16.79 4.42
N ASP A 449 3.09 16.08 3.81
CA ASP A 449 2.98 14.65 3.54
C ASP A 449 3.79 13.80 4.54
N VAL A 450 5.01 14.21 4.91
CA VAL A 450 5.93 13.38 5.70
C VAL A 450 5.80 13.65 7.21
N GLU A 451 5.90 14.91 7.65
CA GLU A 451 5.91 15.24 9.07
C GLU A 451 4.64 14.81 9.82
N PRO A 452 3.41 14.96 9.29
CA PRO A 452 2.22 14.48 9.98
C PRO A 452 2.22 12.96 10.23
N GLY A 453 2.86 12.20 9.36
CA GLY A 453 3.11 10.77 9.55
C GLY A 453 4.07 10.51 10.70
N LEU A 454 5.21 11.18 10.72
CA LEU A 454 6.22 11.05 11.78
C LEU A 454 5.64 11.42 13.15
N ARG A 455 4.87 12.49 13.26
CA ARG A 455 4.21 12.90 14.52
C ARG A 455 3.25 11.85 15.08
N ARG A 456 2.66 11.02 14.23
CA ARG A 456 1.71 9.98 14.67
C ARG A 456 2.38 8.66 15.04
N THR A 457 3.55 8.41 14.50
CA THR A 457 4.14 7.06 14.51
C THR A 457 5.50 6.99 15.19
N ALA A 458 6.24 8.10 15.28
CA ALA A 458 7.51 8.15 16.00
C ALA A 458 7.25 8.53 17.47
N GLU A 459 7.78 7.73 18.37
CA GLU A 459 7.69 7.98 19.82
C GLU A 459 8.51 9.20 20.18
N ASP A 460 7.95 10.08 21.00
CA ASP A 460 8.53 11.35 21.45
C ASP A 460 9.15 12.19 20.30
N TYR A 461 8.42 12.28 19.17
CA TYR A 461 8.84 13.06 18.01
C TYR A 461 8.99 14.53 18.31
N ARG A 462 10.15 15.11 17.97
CA ARG A 462 10.40 16.54 18.03
C ARG A 462 11.21 17.02 16.84
N ARG A 463 10.63 17.88 15.98
CA ARG A 463 11.38 18.53 14.90
C ARG A 463 12.42 19.50 15.47
N LEU A 464 13.62 19.52 14.86
CA LEU A 464 14.70 20.45 15.16
C LEU A 464 14.74 21.56 14.10
N GLY A 465 14.34 22.77 14.47
CA GLY A 465 14.32 23.92 13.56
C GLY A 465 13.25 23.84 12.47
N ASP A 466 13.42 24.64 11.42
CA ASP A 466 12.52 24.71 10.28
C ASP A 466 12.93 23.76 9.15
N ILE A 467 11.95 23.37 8.31
CA ILE A 467 12.22 22.67 7.05
C ILE A 467 12.86 23.68 6.11
N ARG A 468 14.08 23.41 5.64
CA ARG A 468 14.87 24.35 4.86
C ARG A 468 14.93 23.94 3.40
N ALA A 469 14.49 24.85 2.51
CA ALA A 469 14.72 24.68 1.08
C ALA A 469 16.23 24.71 0.79
N THR A 470 16.69 23.83 -0.08
CA THR A 470 18.07 23.70 -0.51
C THR A 470 18.15 23.22 -1.96
N THR A 471 19.36 23.04 -2.46
CA THR A 471 19.61 22.44 -3.77
C THR A 471 20.52 21.23 -3.58
N TYR A 472 20.20 20.14 -4.24
CA TYR A 472 21.02 18.93 -4.20
C TYR A 472 21.22 18.38 -5.61
N GLN A 473 22.49 18.27 -6.04
CA GLN A 473 22.87 17.85 -7.40
C GLN A 473 22.14 18.64 -8.51
N GLY A 474 21.97 19.95 -8.31
CA GLY A 474 21.28 20.82 -9.26
C GLY A 474 19.76 20.75 -9.24
N GLN A 475 19.17 19.94 -8.36
CA GLN A 475 17.74 19.75 -8.23
C GLN A 475 17.18 20.46 -6.99
N ALA A 476 15.90 20.86 -7.05
CA ALA A 476 15.19 21.41 -5.89
C ALA A 476 15.12 20.34 -4.77
N ALA A 477 15.48 20.76 -3.55
CA ALA A 477 15.56 19.88 -2.40
C ALA A 477 15.09 20.60 -1.12
N ALA A 478 14.83 19.81 -0.08
CA ALA A 478 14.59 20.36 1.26
C ALA A 478 15.14 19.42 2.34
N ASP A 479 15.61 20.01 3.42
CA ASP A 479 16.14 19.33 4.59
C ASP A 479 15.19 19.49 5.77
N MET A 480 14.95 18.38 6.47
CA MET A 480 14.22 18.35 7.74
C MET A 480 15.01 17.51 8.75
N GLU A 481 15.06 18.00 9.99
CA GLU A 481 15.78 17.35 11.07
C GLU A 481 14.88 17.14 12.27
N TRP A 482 15.01 15.99 12.94
CA TRP A 482 14.17 15.66 14.09
C TRP A 482 14.83 14.68 15.06
N LEU A 483 14.30 14.66 16.27
CA LEU A 483 14.55 13.66 17.30
C LEU A 483 13.34 12.74 17.43
N ALA A 484 13.59 11.49 17.76
CA ALA A 484 12.57 10.51 18.13
C ALA A 484 13.20 9.45 19.04
N ASP A 485 12.36 8.69 19.73
CA ASP A 485 12.82 7.53 20.47
C ASP A 485 12.59 6.27 19.63
N VAL A 486 13.61 5.44 19.53
CA VAL A 486 13.61 4.16 18.81
C VAL A 486 14.19 3.12 19.74
N ASP A 487 13.39 2.10 20.09
CA ASP A 487 13.77 1.02 21.00
C ASP A 487 14.39 1.51 22.33
N GLY A 488 13.82 2.58 22.89
CA GLY A 488 14.28 3.19 24.14
C GLY A 488 15.57 4.02 24.01
N SER A 489 16.06 4.25 22.80
CA SER A 489 17.23 5.08 22.52
C SER A 489 16.82 6.36 21.80
N ARG A 490 17.32 7.52 22.27
CA ARG A 490 17.11 8.81 21.62
C ARG A 490 17.94 8.89 20.36
N VAL A 491 17.28 9.00 19.19
CA VAL A 491 17.95 9.16 17.89
C VAL A 491 17.71 10.53 17.28
N ARG A 492 18.69 10.99 16.49
CA ARG A 492 18.58 12.18 15.65
C ARG A 492 18.63 11.75 14.19
N THR A 493 17.73 12.32 13.39
CA THR A 493 17.66 12.04 11.96
C THR A 493 17.70 13.33 11.15
N LEU A 494 18.55 13.37 10.13
CA LEU A 494 18.49 14.36 9.05
C LEU A 494 17.94 13.69 7.80
N GLY A 495 16.85 14.25 7.27
CA GLY A 495 16.25 13.85 6.02
C GLY A 495 16.45 14.90 4.94
N ARG A 496 17.03 14.55 3.79
CA ARG A 496 17.08 15.36 2.57
C ARG A 496 16.19 14.76 1.51
N GLY A 497 15.12 15.46 1.15
CA GLY A 497 14.24 15.13 0.03
C GLY A 497 14.58 15.97 -1.20
N PHE A 498 14.63 15.38 -2.41
CA PHE A 498 14.90 16.11 -3.64
C PHE A 498 14.16 15.53 -4.84
N LEU A 499 13.85 16.37 -5.81
CA LEU A 499 13.14 16.02 -7.02
C LEU A 499 14.13 15.60 -8.13
N ILE A 500 13.72 14.64 -8.99
CA ILE A 500 14.48 14.22 -10.16
C ILE A 500 13.71 14.44 -11.47
N GLY A 501 12.66 15.29 -11.40
CA GLY A 501 11.78 15.59 -12.54
C GLY A 501 10.64 14.60 -12.73
N GLY A 502 9.60 15.02 -13.47
CA GLY A 502 8.44 14.17 -13.78
C GLY A 502 7.62 13.72 -12.57
N GLY A 503 7.56 14.53 -11.50
CA GLY A 503 6.86 14.17 -10.26
C GLY A 503 7.54 13.05 -9.45
N ARG A 504 8.81 12.77 -9.74
CA ARG A 504 9.62 11.74 -9.06
C ARG A 504 10.62 12.37 -8.11
N GLY A 505 10.94 11.68 -7.03
CA GLY A 505 11.90 12.17 -6.06
C GLY A 505 12.50 11.09 -5.18
N TYR A 506 13.57 11.47 -4.52
CA TYR A 506 14.26 10.66 -3.51
C TYR A 506 14.26 11.35 -2.16
N SER A 507 14.37 10.58 -1.09
CA SER A 507 14.77 11.07 0.21
C SER A 507 15.87 10.20 0.80
N LEU A 508 16.93 10.86 1.30
CA LEU A 508 18.01 10.25 2.05
C LEU A 508 17.82 10.62 3.52
N ARG A 509 17.73 9.63 4.41
CA ARG A 509 17.54 9.84 5.85
C ARG A 509 18.67 9.18 6.60
N TRP A 510 19.51 10.01 7.21
CA TRP A 510 20.57 9.59 8.10
C TRP A 510 20.09 9.62 9.53
N THR A 511 20.14 8.48 10.21
CA THR A 511 19.75 8.32 11.62
C THR A 511 20.92 7.80 12.44
N THR A 512 21.17 8.42 13.59
CA THR A 512 22.20 8.00 14.56
C THR A 512 21.72 8.30 15.98
N PRO A 513 22.24 7.64 17.03
CA PRO A 513 22.00 8.05 18.41
C PRO A 513 22.32 9.53 18.59
N ALA A 514 21.43 10.25 19.30
CA ALA A 514 21.52 11.71 19.40
C ALA A 514 22.82 12.20 20.10
N GLU A 515 23.33 11.42 21.02
CA GLU A 515 24.54 11.69 21.81
C GLU A 515 25.84 11.69 20.99
N VAL A 516 25.88 10.90 19.91
CA VAL A 516 27.06 10.77 19.03
C VAL A 516 26.88 11.46 17.68
N TRP A 517 25.86 12.31 17.55
CA TRP A 517 25.53 13.00 16.29
C TRP A 517 26.70 13.81 15.74
N ASP A 518 27.42 14.52 16.61
CA ASP A 518 28.51 15.41 16.25
C ASP A 518 29.89 14.73 16.15
N ASP A 519 29.95 13.42 16.28
CA ASP A 519 31.19 12.66 16.13
C ASP A 519 31.74 12.78 14.69
N ALA A 520 33.07 12.77 14.59
CA ALA A 520 33.76 12.93 13.32
C ALA A 520 33.35 11.87 12.28
N ASP A 521 33.22 10.60 12.71
CA ASP A 521 32.82 9.48 11.87
C ASP A 521 31.40 9.65 11.32
N ASN A 522 30.47 10.17 12.13
CA ASN A 522 29.10 10.42 11.73
C ASN A 522 28.99 11.56 10.73
N ARG A 523 29.76 12.63 10.91
CA ARG A 523 29.87 13.74 9.95
C ARG A 523 30.47 13.27 8.63
N GLN A 524 31.55 12.49 8.69
CA GLN A 524 32.18 11.91 7.50
C GLN A 524 31.21 10.98 6.74
N ALA A 525 30.45 10.14 7.44
CA ALA A 525 29.46 9.26 6.85
C ALA A 525 28.35 10.05 6.14
N LEU A 526 27.78 11.05 6.80
CA LEU A 526 26.75 11.93 6.24
C LEU A 526 27.23 12.64 4.97
N GLU A 527 28.44 13.21 5.02
CA GLU A 527 29.05 13.86 3.86
C GLU A 527 29.30 12.88 2.72
N ALA A 528 29.81 11.68 3.03
CA ALA A 528 30.04 10.64 2.05
C ALA A 528 28.74 10.23 1.35
N PHE A 529 27.65 10.03 2.09
CA PHE A 529 26.36 9.66 1.53
C PHE A 529 25.84 10.73 0.58
N PHE A 530 25.83 11.98 0.99
CA PHE A 530 25.30 13.06 0.15
C PHE A 530 26.17 13.37 -1.06
N ARG A 531 27.50 13.19 -0.96
CA ARG A 531 28.42 13.43 -2.08
C ARG A 531 28.36 12.30 -3.12
N THR A 532 28.22 11.06 -2.69
CA THR A 532 28.38 9.88 -3.55
C THR A 532 27.07 9.28 -4.04
N PHE A 533 25.92 9.66 -3.48
CA PHE A 533 24.63 9.15 -3.94
C PHE A 533 24.39 9.50 -5.41
N ARG A 534 23.94 8.50 -6.18
CA ARG A 534 23.49 8.67 -7.57
C ARG A 534 22.14 7.98 -7.73
N PRO A 535 21.10 8.68 -8.23
CA PRO A 535 19.80 8.09 -8.51
C PRO A 535 19.88 7.08 -9.67
N ALA A 536 18.87 6.23 -9.81
CA ALA A 536 18.72 5.35 -10.96
C ALA A 536 18.59 6.17 -12.25
N GLY A 537 19.39 5.84 -13.28
CA GLY A 537 19.33 6.50 -14.59
C GLY A 537 19.98 7.88 -14.66
N ALA A 538 20.86 8.25 -13.72
CA ALA A 538 21.69 9.45 -13.78
C ALA A 538 22.97 9.20 -14.56
#